data_2fdc7c8da7824d055cb1ea738da8281e
#
_entry.id   2fdc7c8da7824d055cb1ea738da8281e
#
_cell.length_a   1.000
_cell.length_b   1.000
_cell.length_c   1.000
_cell.angle_alpha   90.00
_cell.angle_beta   90.00
_cell.angle_gamma   90.00
#
_symmetry.space_group_name_H-M   'P 1'
#
loop_
_entity.id
_entity.type
_entity.pdbx_description
1 polymer ?
#
loop_
_entity_poly.entity_id
_entity_poly.type
_entity_poly.pdbx_seq_one_letter_code
_entity_poly.pdbx_strand_id
1 'polypeptide(L)'
;MANILVVDDEMGIRELLNEILSDEGHSVISAQNAQEARNARDNLEPDLVLLDIWMPDVDGVTLLKEWSTTGKLTMPVVMMSGHGTIDTAVEATRIGAFDFLEKPIALQKLLKTVSAALKHSEQLPKSDIHFLRLGKSALINELRASFESVALHKSPVLLSGEQFAGTHLYAKFFHRHDTPWMVLDELDRLSSEPLALLQELEQGVLLISELAELSRTQQKGLNLLIANAEKHQVKVICATALSLNALLEQQLD
;
A
#
# COMPACT_ATOMS: atom_id res chain seq x y z
N MET A 1 -15.29 -8.08 -4.92
CA MET A 1 -16.14 -6.88 -5.18
C MET A 1 -15.37 -5.67 -4.72
N ALA A 2 -15.12 -4.69 -5.59
CA ALA A 2 -14.34 -3.49 -5.28
C ALA A 2 -15.13 -2.24 -5.65
N ASN A 3 -14.86 -1.11 -4.97
CA ASN A 3 -15.45 0.20 -5.28
C ASN A 3 -14.54 0.93 -6.26
N ILE A 4 -15.01 1.18 -7.48
CA ILE A 4 -14.24 1.83 -8.54
C ILE A 4 -14.84 3.22 -8.82
N LEU A 5 -14.03 4.26 -8.70
CA LEU A 5 -14.42 5.62 -9.08
C LEU A 5 -14.02 5.87 -10.54
N VAL A 6 -14.99 6.20 -11.37
CA VAL A 6 -14.80 6.60 -12.77
C VAL A 6 -15.00 8.11 -12.88
N VAL A 7 -13.95 8.82 -13.28
CA VAL A 7 -13.93 10.28 -13.44
C VAL A 7 -13.70 10.62 -14.92
N ASP A 8 -14.70 11.17 -15.55
CA ASP A 8 -14.68 11.52 -16.97
C ASP A 8 -15.79 12.56 -17.24
N ASP A 9 -15.58 13.59 -18.04
CA ASP A 9 -16.62 14.57 -18.35
C ASP A 9 -17.62 14.03 -19.38
N GLU A 10 -17.22 13.05 -20.20
CA GLU A 10 -18.07 12.41 -21.20
C GLU A 10 -19.04 11.40 -20.58
N MET A 11 -20.34 11.71 -20.55
CA MET A 11 -21.38 10.84 -19.98
C MET A 11 -21.37 9.43 -20.61
N GLY A 12 -21.21 9.35 -21.93
CA GLY A 12 -21.22 8.05 -22.64
C GLY A 12 -20.06 7.13 -22.23
N ILE A 13 -18.88 7.70 -21.91
CA ILE A 13 -17.74 6.92 -21.42
C ILE A 13 -18.01 6.43 -20.00
N ARG A 14 -18.55 7.30 -19.12
CA ARG A 14 -18.90 6.90 -17.76
C ARG A 14 -19.95 5.78 -17.74
N GLU A 15 -20.99 5.87 -18.57
CA GLU A 15 -22.02 4.83 -18.69
C GLU A 15 -21.44 3.51 -19.18
N LEU A 16 -20.63 3.54 -20.24
CA LEU A 16 -19.98 2.36 -20.80
C LEU A 16 -19.06 1.67 -19.77
N LEU A 17 -18.21 2.46 -19.08
CA LEU A 17 -17.31 1.90 -18.07
C LEU A 17 -18.09 1.37 -16.86
N ASN A 18 -19.18 2.04 -16.47
CA ASN A 18 -20.07 1.56 -15.41
C ASN A 18 -20.69 0.20 -15.77
N GLU A 19 -21.23 0.05 -16.98
CA GLU A 19 -21.80 -1.21 -17.45
C GLU A 19 -20.75 -2.33 -17.41
N ILE A 20 -19.60 -2.12 -18.06
CA ILE A 20 -18.53 -3.12 -18.14
C ILE A 20 -18.05 -3.56 -16.75
N LEU A 21 -17.78 -2.60 -15.87
CA LEU A 21 -17.20 -2.90 -14.56
C LEU A 21 -18.24 -3.49 -13.59
N SER A 22 -19.51 -3.13 -13.74
CA SER A 22 -20.62 -3.73 -12.99
C SER A 22 -20.87 -5.18 -13.41
N ASP A 23 -20.74 -5.49 -14.69
CA ASP A 23 -20.83 -6.87 -15.22
C ASP A 23 -19.69 -7.76 -14.67
N GLU A 24 -18.51 -7.17 -14.39
CA GLU A 24 -17.39 -7.85 -13.72
C GLU A 24 -17.55 -7.93 -12.18
N GLY A 25 -18.69 -7.49 -11.64
CA GLY A 25 -19.03 -7.62 -10.21
C GLY A 25 -18.43 -6.53 -9.32
N HIS A 26 -18.02 -5.38 -9.88
CA HIS A 26 -17.56 -4.22 -9.11
C HIS A 26 -18.70 -3.23 -8.81
N SER A 27 -18.54 -2.42 -7.78
CA SER A 27 -19.40 -1.25 -7.51
C SER A 27 -18.77 -0.03 -8.14
N VAL A 28 -19.52 0.67 -9.01
CA VAL A 28 -18.98 1.81 -9.75
C VAL A 28 -19.61 3.11 -9.28
N ILE A 29 -18.77 4.09 -9.03
CA ILE A 29 -19.13 5.46 -8.67
C ILE A 29 -18.67 6.35 -9.81
N SER A 30 -19.54 7.24 -10.29
CA SER A 30 -19.21 8.14 -11.39
C SER A 30 -19.09 9.59 -10.91
N ALA A 31 -18.09 10.30 -11.43
CA ALA A 31 -17.89 11.73 -11.24
C ALA A 31 -17.63 12.38 -12.60
N GLN A 32 -18.27 13.54 -12.85
CA GLN A 32 -18.16 14.23 -14.15
C GLN A 32 -17.10 15.35 -14.18
N ASN A 33 -16.46 15.63 -13.03
CA ASN A 33 -15.46 16.68 -12.87
C ASN A 33 -14.60 16.44 -11.64
N ALA A 34 -13.52 17.23 -11.50
CA ALA A 34 -12.59 17.09 -10.40
C ALA A 34 -13.24 17.37 -9.03
N GLN A 35 -14.23 18.27 -8.93
CA GLN A 35 -14.89 18.56 -7.66
C GLN A 35 -15.73 17.39 -7.18
N GLU A 36 -16.47 16.73 -8.06
CA GLU A 36 -17.22 15.51 -7.73
C GLU A 36 -16.26 14.35 -7.39
N ALA A 37 -15.15 14.24 -8.12
CA ALA A 37 -14.12 13.25 -7.84
C ALA A 37 -13.51 13.40 -6.43
N ARG A 38 -13.22 14.65 -5.99
CA ARG A 38 -12.77 14.93 -4.62
C ARG A 38 -13.79 14.46 -3.58
N ASN A 39 -15.06 14.81 -3.80
CA ASN A 39 -16.14 14.46 -2.87
C ASN A 39 -16.36 12.95 -2.81
N ALA A 40 -16.36 12.27 -3.96
CA ALA A 40 -16.50 10.82 -4.03
C ALA A 40 -15.33 10.11 -3.34
N ARG A 41 -14.12 10.56 -3.60
CA ARG A 41 -12.91 10.02 -2.98
C ARG A 41 -12.92 10.17 -1.46
N ASP A 42 -13.30 11.35 -0.94
CA ASP A 42 -13.27 11.63 0.50
C ASP A 42 -14.40 10.92 1.27
N ASN A 43 -15.52 10.62 0.62
CA ASN A 43 -16.68 9.99 1.27
C ASN A 43 -16.73 8.47 1.11
N LEU A 44 -16.17 7.90 0.04
CA LEU A 44 -16.41 6.52 -0.36
C LEU A 44 -15.14 5.66 -0.42
N GLU A 45 -13.97 6.26 -0.23
CA GLU A 45 -12.65 5.58 -0.22
C GLU A 45 -12.54 4.49 -1.31
N PRO A 46 -12.51 4.86 -2.60
CA PRO A 46 -12.50 3.90 -3.69
C PRO A 46 -11.25 3.01 -3.67
N ASP A 47 -11.41 1.76 -4.08
CA ASP A 47 -10.29 0.80 -4.21
C ASP A 47 -9.45 1.05 -5.47
N LEU A 48 -10.02 1.76 -6.46
CA LEU A 48 -9.39 2.13 -7.73
C LEU A 48 -10.06 3.38 -8.30
N VAL A 49 -9.27 4.24 -8.94
CA VAL A 49 -9.79 5.38 -9.71
C VAL A 49 -9.38 5.23 -11.19
N LEU A 50 -10.35 5.34 -12.08
CA LEU A 50 -10.13 5.59 -13.51
C LEU A 50 -10.34 7.10 -13.73
N LEU A 51 -9.30 7.82 -14.13
CA LEU A 51 -9.27 9.28 -14.17
C LEU A 51 -8.95 9.78 -15.57
N ASP A 52 -9.91 10.47 -16.17
CA ASP A 52 -9.64 11.16 -17.42
C ASP A 52 -8.67 12.33 -17.24
N ILE A 53 -7.80 12.54 -18.23
CA ILE A 53 -6.86 13.65 -18.22
C ILE A 53 -7.57 14.95 -18.59
N TRP A 54 -8.42 14.93 -19.61
CA TRP A 54 -9.01 16.14 -20.16
C TRP A 54 -10.39 16.39 -19.57
N MET A 55 -10.45 17.23 -18.57
CA MET A 55 -11.70 17.68 -17.94
C MET A 55 -11.78 19.21 -17.98
N PRO A 56 -13.00 19.80 -18.08
CA PRO A 56 -13.17 21.24 -18.32
C PRO A 56 -12.81 22.13 -17.13
N ASP A 57 -12.87 21.59 -15.89
CA ASP A 57 -12.62 22.36 -14.65
C ASP A 57 -11.14 22.29 -14.21
N VAL A 58 -10.65 21.09 -13.98
CA VAL A 58 -9.27 20.79 -13.58
C VAL A 58 -8.83 19.53 -14.31
N ASP A 59 -7.69 19.56 -15.00
CA ASP A 59 -7.19 18.38 -15.68
C ASP A 59 -6.81 17.26 -14.70
N GLY A 60 -6.91 16.00 -15.15
CA GLY A 60 -6.69 14.83 -14.31
C GLY A 60 -5.26 14.71 -13.78
N VAL A 61 -4.25 15.21 -14.50
CA VAL A 61 -2.85 15.19 -14.00
C VAL A 61 -2.70 16.14 -12.83
N THR A 62 -3.32 17.32 -12.91
CA THR A 62 -3.37 18.28 -11.79
C THR A 62 -4.10 17.71 -10.59
N LEU A 63 -5.23 17.02 -10.78
CA LEU A 63 -5.97 16.35 -9.70
C LEU A 63 -5.15 15.22 -9.07
N LEU A 64 -4.48 14.40 -9.88
CA LEU A 64 -3.56 13.35 -9.41
C LEU A 64 -2.43 13.95 -8.57
N LYS A 65 -1.83 15.04 -9.04
CA LYS A 65 -0.77 15.76 -8.32
C LYS A 65 -1.26 16.35 -7.00
N GLU A 66 -2.47 16.89 -6.98
CA GLU A 66 -3.13 17.34 -5.75
C GLU A 66 -3.26 16.18 -4.76
N TRP A 67 -3.80 15.04 -5.18
CA TRP A 67 -3.93 13.87 -4.31
C TRP A 67 -2.58 13.33 -3.84
N SER A 68 -1.58 13.30 -4.71
CA SER A 68 -0.22 12.89 -4.35
C SER A 68 0.40 13.84 -3.31
N THR A 69 0.33 15.16 -3.53
CA THR A 69 0.93 16.15 -2.63
C THR A 69 0.16 16.34 -1.32
N THR A 70 -1.15 16.08 -1.32
CA THR A 70 -1.99 16.13 -0.11
C THR A 70 -2.02 14.78 0.62
N GLY A 71 -1.37 13.74 0.07
CA GLY A 71 -1.34 12.38 0.59
C GLY A 71 -2.69 11.67 0.51
N LYS A 72 -3.56 12.16 -0.34
CA LYS A 72 -4.86 11.56 -0.63
C LYS A 72 -4.79 10.47 -1.71
N LEU A 73 -3.62 10.20 -2.27
CA LEU A 73 -3.36 9.11 -3.23
C LEU A 73 -3.15 7.79 -2.48
N THR A 74 -4.23 7.25 -1.91
CA THR A 74 -4.21 6.02 -1.09
C THR A 74 -4.68 4.79 -1.87
N MET A 75 -5.05 4.96 -3.13
CA MET A 75 -5.55 3.93 -4.04
C MET A 75 -4.82 4.04 -5.37
N PRO A 76 -4.71 2.96 -6.16
CA PRO A 76 -4.19 3.04 -7.51
C PRO A 76 -5.09 3.96 -8.38
N VAL A 77 -4.43 4.82 -9.16
CA VAL A 77 -5.08 5.67 -10.16
C VAL A 77 -4.60 5.26 -11.54
N VAL A 78 -5.53 4.90 -12.41
CA VAL A 78 -5.29 4.62 -13.82
C VAL A 78 -5.75 5.83 -14.62
N MET A 79 -4.84 6.45 -15.35
CA MET A 79 -5.17 7.61 -16.20
C MET A 79 -5.80 7.17 -17.50
N MET A 80 -6.77 7.93 -18.01
CA MET A 80 -7.40 7.72 -19.31
C MET A 80 -7.17 8.95 -20.19
N SER A 81 -6.88 8.77 -21.49
CA SER A 81 -6.73 9.90 -22.42
C SER A 81 -7.02 9.53 -23.86
N GLY A 82 -7.70 10.44 -24.57
CA GLY A 82 -7.92 10.36 -26.03
C GLY A 82 -6.77 10.93 -26.86
N HIS A 83 -5.92 11.77 -26.28
CA HIS A 83 -4.83 12.47 -26.96
C HIS A 83 -3.55 12.49 -26.09
N GLY A 84 -3.32 11.44 -25.29
CA GLY A 84 -2.16 11.36 -24.42
C GLY A 84 -0.86 11.25 -25.22
N THR A 85 0.05 12.19 -25.02
CA THR A 85 1.42 12.04 -25.48
C THR A 85 2.17 11.10 -24.54
N ILE A 86 3.26 10.50 -25.02
CA ILE A 86 4.17 9.69 -24.18
C ILE A 86 4.64 10.52 -22.97
N ASP A 87 4.87 11.82 -23.16
CA ASP A 87 5.32 12.71 -22.10
C ASP A 87 4.28 12.83 -20.97
N THR A 88 2.98 12.94 -21.32
CA THR A 88 1.90 13.00 -20.32
C THR A 88 1.77 11.70 -19.51
N ALA A 89 1.94 10.55 -20.16
CA ALA A 89 1.92 9.26 -19.48
C ALA A 89 3.13 9.10 -18.53
N VAL A 90 4.31 9.55 -18.97
CA VAL A 90 5.54 9.55 -18.15
C VAL A 90 5.40 10.49 -16.95
N GLU A 91 4.82 11.67 -17.14
CA GLU A 91 4.56 12.64 -16.08
C GLU A 91 3.58 12.06 -15.05
N ALA A 92 2.45 11.53 -15.48
CA ALA A 92 1.46 10.91 -14.61
C ALA A 92 2.07 9.76 -13.78
N THR A 93 2.89 8.91 -14.41
CA THR A 93 3.58 7.81 -13.71
C THR A 93 4.57 8.34 -12.66
N ARG A 94 5.29 9.43 -12.94
CA ARG A 94 6.20 10.06 -11.95
C ARG A 94 5.47 10.67 -10.77
N ILE A 95 4.23 11.14 -10.98
CA ILE A 95 3.37 11.69 -9.91
C ILE A 95 2.80 10.57 -9.03
N GLY A 96 2.67 9.35 -9.58
CA GLY A 96 2.17 8.18 -8.86
C GLY A 96 0.96 7.49 -9.49
N ALA A 97 0.68 7.74 -10.79
CA ALA A 97 -0.30 6.92 -11.52
C ALA A 97 0.17 5.47 -11.60
N PHE A 98 -0.77 4.54 -11.43
CA PHE A 98 -0.50 3.10 -11.54
C PHE A 98 -0.29 2.67 -12.98
N ASP A 99 -1.12 3.15 -13.91
CA ASP A 99 -1.07 2.81 -15.33
C ASP A 99 -1.79 3.87 -16.18
N PHE A 100 -1.77 3.68 -17.48
CA PHE A 100 -2.35 4.58 -18.47
C PHE A 100 -3.17 3.79 -19.52
N LEU A 101 -4.39 4.26 -19.81
CA LEU A 101 -5.28 3.75 -20.84
C LEU A 101 -5.53 4.80 -21.91
N GLU A 102 -5.28 4.44 -23.17
CA GLU A 102 -5.57 5.27 -24.32
C GLU A 102 -7.01 5.05 -24.81
N LYS A 103 -7.76 6.12 -25.03
CA LYS A 103 -9.09 6.11 -25.64
C LYS A 103 -8.97 6.04 -27.17
N PRO A 104 -9.72 5.18 -27.87
CA PRO A 104 -10.78 4.32 -27.38
C PRO A 104 -10.25 3.12 -26.60
N ILE A 105 -10.81 2.90 -25.41
CA ILE A 105 -10.30 1.90 -24.47
C ILE A 105 -10.69 0.49 -24.94
N ALA A 106 -9.71 -0.35 -25.25
CA ALA A 106 -9.95 -1.74 -25.59
C ALA A 106 -10.37 -2.53 -24.33
N LEU A 107 -11.49 -3.25 -24.41
CA LEU A 107 -12.07 -3.99 -23.29
C LEU A 107 -11.06 -4.90 -22.57
N GLN A 108 -10.30 -5.68 -23.33
CA GLN A 108 -9.30 -6.59 -22.73
C GLN A 108 -8.20 -5.84 -21.97
N LYS A 109 -7.76 -4.65 -22.48
CA LYS A 109 -6.76 -3.83 -21.82
C LYS A 109 -7.34 -3.23 -20.54
N LEU A 110 -8.57 -2.72 -20.56
CA LEU A 110 -9.28 -2.22 -19.38
C LEU A 110 -9.34 -3.27 -18.28
N LEU A 111 -9.89 -4.45 -18.56
CA LEU A 111 -10.06 -5.50 -17.56
C LEU A 111 -8.73 -5.99 -17.00
N LYS A 112 -7.70 -6.14 -17.85
CA LYS A 112 -6.35 -6.50 -17.41
C LYS A 112 -5.76 -5.46 -16.48
N THR A 113 -5.85 -4.16 -16.83
CA THR A 113 -5.31 -3.06 -16.03
C THR A 113 -6.06 -2.92 -14.71
N VAL A 114 -7.40 -2.99 -14.73
CA VAL A 114 -8.23 -2.96 -13.51
C VAL A 114 -7.87 -4.11 -12.57
N SER A 115 -7.79 -5.34 -13.10
CA SER A 115 -7.40 -6.51 -12.29
C SER A 115 -6.01 -6.36 -11.68
N ALA A 116 -5.04 -5.84 -12.43
CA ALA A 116 -3.69 -5.59 -11.93
C ALA A 116 -3.67 -4.51 -10.85
N ALA A 117 -4.39 -3.41 -11.05
CA ALA A 117 -4.48 -2.31 -10.10
C ALA A 117 -5.15 -2.74 -8.78
N LEU A 118 -6.24 -3.49 -8.85
CA LEU A 118 -6.92 -4.01 -7.67
C LEU A 118 -6.06 -5.01 -6.89
N LYS A 119 -5.35 -5.90 -7.58
CA LYS A 119 -4.37 -6.79 -6.93
C LYS A 119 -3.26 -6.02 -6.25
N HIS A 120 -2.79 -4.94 -6.85
CA HIS A 120 -1.79 -4.06 -6.25
C HIS A 120 -2.37 -3.38 -4.98
N SER A 121 -3.60 -2.88 -5.06
CA SER A 121 -4.31 -2.29 -3.90
C SER A 121 -4.53 -3.30 -2.77
N GLU A 122 -4.85 -4.56 -3.09
CA GLU A 122 -4.99 -5.63 -2.09
C GLU A 122 -3.67 -6.01 -1.41
N GLN A 123 -2.55 -5.84 -2.10
CA GLN A 123 -1.21 -6.13 -1.58
C GLN A 123 -0.67 -4.99 -0.71
N LEU A 124 -1.13 -3.76 -0.93
CA LEU A 124 -0.81 -2.64 -0.06
C LEU A 124 -1.56 -2.80 1.27
N PRO A 125 -0.88 -2.70 2.41
CA PRO A 125 -1.55 -2.74 3.70
C PRO A 125 -2.56 -1.60 3.77
N LYS A 126 -3.85 -1.91 3.94
CA LYS A 126 -4.87 -0.92 4.35
C LYS A 126 -4.60 -0.61 5.83
N SER A 127 -3.57 0.20 6.11
CA SER A 127 -3.20 0.50 7.48
C SER A 127 -3.97 1.71 7.99
N ASP A 128 -4.41 1.65 9.25
CA ASP A 128 -4.98 2.79 9.99
C ASP A 128 -3.97 3.93 10.19
N ILE A 129 -2.71 3.75 9.75
CA ILE A 129 -1.68 4.78 9.79
C ILE A 129 -1.75 5.61 8.52
N HIS A 130 -2.45 6.70 8.62
CA HIS A 130 -2.32 7.74 7.63
C HIS A 130 -1.00 8.47 7.83
N PHE A 131 0.01 8.18 7.00
CA PHE A 131 1.25 8.98 6.90
C PHE A 131 0.96 10.48 6.74
N LEU A 132 -0.24 10.82 6.28
CA LEU A 132 -0.79 12.18 6.20
C LEU A 132 -0.79 12.94 7.53
N ARG A 133 -0.97 12.22 8.65
CA ARG A 133 -0.93 12.82 9.98
C ARG A 133 0.48 13.15 10.45
N LEU A 134 1.51 12.60 9.78
CA LEU A 134 2.92 12.83 10.09
C LEU A 134 3.50 14.06 9.39
N GLY A 135 2.76 14.67 8.45
CA GLY A 135 3.17 15.88 7.74
C GLY A 135 3.53 15.64 6.27
N LYS A 136 4.03 16.70 5.61
CA LYS A 136 4.29 16.75 4.15
C LYS A 136 5.76 17.05 3.83
N SER A 137 6.67 16.81 4.76
CA SER A 137 8.09 17.05 4.52
C SER A 137 8.64 16.06 3.48
N ALA A 138 9.72 16.42 2.79
CA ALA A 138 10.40 15.53 1.87
C ALA A 138 10.79 14.21 2.54
N LEU A 139 11.24 14.27 3.80
CA LEU A 139 11.59 13.10 4.60
C LEU A 139 10.40 12.14 4.82
N ILE A 140 9.21 12.67 5.10
CA ILE A 140 8.01 11.83 5.28
C ILE A 140 7.60 11.17 3.95
N ASN A 141 7.74 11.88 2.83
CA ASN A 141 7.45 11.31 1.51
C ASN A 141 8.45 10.19 1.14
N GLU A 142 9.74 10.36 1.45
CA GLU A 142 10.76 9.32 1.26
C GLU A 142 10.50 8.11 2.15
N LEU A 143 10.16 8.34 3.42
CA LEU A 143 9.81 7.28 4.36
C LEU A 143 8.61 6.49 3.87
N ARG A 144 7.55 7.17 3.44
CA ARG A 144 6.36 6.56 2.86
C ARG A 144 6.69 5.71 1.64
N ALA A 145 7.45 6.24 0.68
CA ALA A 145 7.85 5.50 -0.52
C ALA A 145 8.65 4.24 -0.16
N SER A 146 9.52 4.32 0.86
CA SER A 146 10.27 3.18 1.39
C SER A 146 9.33 2.12 1.98
N PHE A 147 8.34 2.52 2.78
CA PHE A 147 7.37 1.60 3.38
C PHE A 147 6.50 0.92 2.32
N GLU A 148 6.00 1.68 1.33
CA GLU A 148 5.22 1.15 0.21
C GLU A 148 6.04 0.13 -0.60
N SER A 149 7.30 0.44 -0.89
CA SER A 149 8.21 -0.49 -1.58
C SER A 149 8.41 -1.79 -0.79
N VAL A 150 8.71 -1.68 0.51
CA VAL A 150 8.96 -2.84 1.38
C VAL A 150 7.69 -3.65 1.65
N ALA A 151 6.52 -3.01 1.64
CA ALA A 151 5.24 -3.70 1.83
C ALA A 151 4.95 -4.73 0.73
N LEU A 152 5.42 -4.48 -0.49
CA LEU A 152 5.25 -5.39 -1.63
C LEU A 152 6.16 -6.63 -1.54
N HIS A 153 7.20 -6.59 -0.73
CA HIS A 153 8.12 -7.71 -0.56
C HIS A 153 7.73 -8.58 0.63
N LYS A 154 7.91 -9.90 0.49
CA LYS A 154 7.67 -10.87 1.56
C LYS A 154 8.78 -10.94 2.59
N SER A 155 9.91 -10.31 2.31
CA SER A 155 11.08 -10.27 3.19
C SER A 155 10.75 -9.69 4.56
N PRO A 156 11.44 -10.11 5.63
CA PRO A 156 11.32 -9.49 6.95
C PRO A 156 11.73 -8.01 6.91
N VAL A 157 11.20 -7.23 7.83
CA VAL A 157 11.44 -5.79 7.93
C VAL A 157 12.13 -5.46 9.24
N LEU A 158 13.20 -4.69 9.17
CA LEU A 158 13.81 -4.08 10.35
C LEU A 158 13.43 -2.59 10.40
N LEU A 159 12.78 -2.19 11.49
CA LEU A 159 12.47 -0.80 11.81
C LEU A 159 13.46 -0.31 12.86
N SER A 160 14.37 0.58 12.46
CA SER A 160 15.27 1.25 13.40
C SER A 160 14.81 2.69 13.63
N GLY A 161 14.69 3.09 14.89
CA GLY A 161 14.27 4.43 15.26
C GLY A 161 14.69 4.74 16.69
N GLU A 162 14.79 6.01 17.04
CA GLU A 162 15.09 6.44 18.40
C GLU A 162 14.06 5.88 19.40
N GLN A 163 14.47 5.75 20.64
CA GLN A 163 13.56 5.33 21.71
C GLN A 163 12.34 6.25 21.75
N PHE A 164 11.15 5.68 21.82
CA PHE A 164 9.86 6.38 21.75
C PHE A 164 9.49 6.98 20.38
N ALA A 165 10.23 6.69 19.31
CA ALA A 165 9.84 7.10 17.94
C ALA A 165 8.52 6.44 17.47
N GLY A 166 7.96 5.52 18.23
CA GLY A 166 6.70 4.85 17.90
C GLY A 166 6.83 3.79 16.82
N THR A 167 7.95 3.08 16.76
CA THR A 167 8.23 2.02 15.76
C THR A 167 7.10 0.99 15.64
N HIS A 168 6.43 0.66 16.77
CA HIS A 168 5.27 -0.23 16.78
C HIS A 168 4.05 0.35 16.02
N LEU A 169 3.89 1.67 16.00
CA LEU A 169 2.85 2.33 15.20
C LEU A 169 3.18 2.18 13.71
N TYR A 170 4.43 2.41 13.32
CA TYR A 170 4.86 2.24 11.94
C TYR A 170 4.78 0.77 11.49
N ALA A 171 5.02 -0.20 12.38
CA ALA A 171 4.85 -1.61 12.08
C ALA A 171 3.41 -1.96 11.67
N LYS A 172 2.41 -1.27 12.22
CA LYS A 172 1.01 -1.44 11.82
C LYS A 172 0.74 -1.07 10.36
N PHE A 173 1.62 -0.32 9.71
CA PHE A 173 1.51 -0.07 8.27
C PHE A 173 1.48 -1.36 7.44
N PHE A 174 2.13 -2.41 7.91
CA PHE A 174 2.21 -3.70 7.22
C PHE A 174 1.06 -4.65 7.58
N HIS A 175 0.19 -4.26 8.51
CA HIS A 175 -0.94 -5.07 8.95
C HIS A 175 -2.17 -4.84 8.08
N ARG A 176 -2.81 -5.92 7.65
CA ARG A 176 -4.11 -5.90 6.98
C ARG A 176 -5.21 -6.06 8.03
N HIS A 177 -6.29 -5.31 7.91
CA HIS A 177 -7.37 -5.26 8.90
C HIS A 177 -7.98 -6.63 9.24
N ASP A 178 -8.00 -7.56 8.28
CA ASP A 178 -8.64 -8.88 8.41
C ASP A 178 -7.64 -10.02 8.71
N THR A 179 -6.39 -9.69 9.08
CA THR A 179 -5.35 -10.68 9.35
C THR A 179 -4.89 -10.64 10.81
N PRO A 180 -4.36 -11.76 11.35
CA PRO A 180 -3.82 -11.75 12.71
C PRO A 180 -2.68 -10.74 12.90
N TRP A 181 -2.68 -10.06 14.02
CA TRP A 181 -1.62 -9.19 14.50
C TRP A 181 -1.14 -9.62 15.85
N MET A 182 0.15 -9.89 15.98
CA MET A 182 0.76 -10.29 17.24
C MET A 182 1.99 -9.44 17.53
N VAL A 183 2.04 -8.87 18.72
CA VAL A 183 3.28 -8.37 19.32
C VAL A 183 3.81 -9.48 20.18
N LEU A 184 5.05 -9.88 19.96
CA LEU A 184 5.65 -10.98 20.72
C LEU A 184 6.21 -10.46 22.04
N ASP A 185 5.41 -10.56 23.10
CA ASP A 185 5.80 -10.16 24.45
C ASP A 185 6.58 -11.30 25.16
N GLU A 186 6.22 -12.57 24.87
CA GLU A 186 6.87 -13.76 25.42
C GLU A 186 8.00 -14.23 24.49
N LEU A 187 9.19 -13.61 24.60
CA LEU A 187 10.35 -13.89 23.74
C LEU A 187 10.85 -15.33 23.84
N ASP A 188 10.57 -16.04 24.93
CA ASP A 188 10.94 -17.44 25.10
C ASP A 188 10.25 -18.37 24.10
N ARG A 189 9.12 -17.99 23.54
CA ARG A 189 8.44 -18.72 22.47
C ARG A 189 9.29 -18.83 21.20
N LEU A 190 10.18 -17.88 20.94
CA LEU A 190 11.15 -17.98 19.84
C LEU A 190 12.10 -19.17 20.02
N SER A 191 12.43 -19.54 21.26
CA SER A 191 13.34 -20.66 21.55
C SER A 191 12.61 -21.99 21.63
N SER A 192 11.38 -22.00 22.16
CA SER A 192 10.62 -23.21 22.44
C SER A 192 9.80 -23.72 21.28
N GLU A 193 9.08 -22.79 20.59
CA GLU A 193 8.09 -23.14 19.57
C GLU A 193 7.98 -22.11 18.42
N PRO A 194 9.09 -21.75 17.74
CA PRO A 194 9.08 -20.70 16.73
C PRO A 194 8.13 -20.97 15.55
N LEU A 195 7.94 -22.24 15.17
CA LEU A 195 7.06 -22.58 14.04
C LEU A 195 5.58 -22.58 14.43
N ALA A 196 5.23 -22.79 15.70
CA ALA A 196 3.84 -22.66 16.16
C ALA A 196 3.33 -21.22 16.03
N LEU A 197 4.19 -20.22 16.24
CA LEU A 197 3.88 -18.80 16.02
C LEU A 197 3.43 -18.53 14.58
N LEU A 198 4.04 -19.19 13.59
CA LEU A 198 3.66 -19.02 12.18
C LEU A 198 2.30 -19.65 11.88
N GLN A 199 1.95 -20.76 12.53
CA GLN A 199 0.64 -21.39 12.35
C GLN A 199 -0.47 -20.56 12.97
N GLU A 200 -0.22 -19.94 14.15
CA GLU A 200 -1.17 -19.04 14.81
C GLU A 200 -1.42 -17.76 13.98
N LEU A 201 -0.40 -17.32 13.24
CA LEU A 201 -0.39 -16.04 12.53
C LEU A 201 -0.63 -16.16 11.02
N GLU A 202 -1.08 -17.29 10.54
CA GLU A 202 -1.24 -17.53 9.10
C GLU A 202 -1.82 -16.29 8.35
N GLN A 203 -1.07 -15.78 7.38
CA GLN A 203 -1.32 -14.53 6.65
C GLN A 203 -1.26 -13.23 7.50
N GLY A 204 -0.76 -13.30 8.72
CA GLY A 204 -0.69 -12.18 9.65
C GLY A 204 0.66 -11.47 9.73
N VAL A 205 0.81 -10.67 10.79
CA VAL A 205 2.01 -9.89 11.09
C VAL A 205 2.52 -10.24 12.48
N LEU A 206 3.81 -10.54 12.57
CA LEU A 206 4.53 -10.72 13.84
C LEU A 206 5.44 -9.50 14.06
N LEU A 207 5.28 -8.82 15.19
CA LEU A 207 6.15 -7.73 15.63
C LEU A 207 7.00 -8.17 16.82
N ILE A 208 8.31 -8.02 16.70
CA ILE A 208 9.28 -8.10 17.79
C ILE A 208 9.70 -6.68 18.14
N SER A 209 9.34 -6.23 19.35
CA SER A 209 9.42 -4.82 19.76
C SER A 209 10.85 -4.30 19.98
N GLU A 210 11.79 -5.18 20.41
CA GLU A 210 13.20 -4.81 20.56
C GLU A 210 14.11 -6.00 20.23
N LEU A 211 14.75 -5.91 19.08
CA LEU A 211 15.62 -6.97 18.57
C LEU A 211 16.88 -7.16 19.45
N ALA A 212 17.37 -6.08 20.03
CA ALA A 212 18.59 -6.09 20.84
C ALA A 212 18.45 -6.85 22.17
N GLU A 213 17.23 -7.12 22.63
CA GLU A 213 16.98 -7.87 23.87
C GLU A 213 17.03 -9.40 23.67
N LEU A 214 17.11 -9.87 22.43
CA LEU A 214 17.09 -11.30 22.14
C LEU A 214 18.38 -12.00 22.57
N SER A 215 18.23 -13.05 23.36
CA SER A 215 19.31 -13.99 23.65
C SER A 215 19.73 -14.77 22.39
N ARG A 216 20.92 -15.34 22.35
CA ARG A 216 21.41 -16.16 21.22
C ARG A 216 20.48 -17.31 20.84
N THR A 217 19.81 -17.92 21.83
CA THR A 217 18.84 -19.01 21.60
C THR A 217 17.58 -18.47 20.89
N GLN A 218 17.10 -17.32 21.32
CA GLN A 218 15.95 -16.67 20.73
C GLN A 218 16.25 -16.14 19.30
N GLN A 219 17.47 -15.65 19.06
CA GLN A 219 17.94 -15.28 17.71
C GLN A 219 17.93 -16.47 16.74
N LYS A 220 18.41 -17.65 17.18
CA LYS A 220 18.34 -18.87 16.37
C LYS A 220 16.91 -19.27 16.04
N GLY A 221 16.01 -19.16 17.02
CA GLY A 221 14.59 -19.40 16.81
C GLY A 221 13.96 -18.39 15.85
N LEU A 222 14.33 -17.11 15.96
CA LEU A 222 13.90 -16.07 15.02
C LEU A 222 14.40 -16.35 13.59
N ASN A 223 15.65 -16.77 13.42
CA ASN A 223 16.18 -17.12 12.11
C ASN A 223 15.42 -18.30 11.49
N LEU A 224 15.09 -19.33 12.30
CA LEU A 224 14.26 -20.45 11.85
C LEU A 224 12.84 -20.00 11.46
N LEU A 225 12.25 -19.11 12.26
CA LEU A 225 10.94 -18.52 11.98
C LEU A 225 10.96 -17.73 10.67
N ILE A 226 11.91 -16.83 10.47
CA ILE A 226 12.08 -16.02 9.25
C ILE A 226 12.22 -16.93 8.02
N ALA A 227 13.04 -17.98 8.08
CA ALA A 227 13.24 -18.91 6.97
C ALA A 227 11.95 -19.65 6.54
N ASN A 228 10.94 -19.71 7.40
CA ASN A 228 9.66 -20.36 7.11
C ASN A 228 8.47 -19.40 6.98
N ALA A 229 8.65 -18.13 7.31
CA ALA A 229 7.59 -17.13 7.34
C ALA A 229 6.87 -16.97 5.98
N GLU A 230 7.59 -17.06 4.87
CA GLU A 230 7.01 -16.93 3.53
C GLU A 230 6.01 -18.05 3.22
N LYS A 231 6.22 -19.28 3.70
CA LYS A 231 5.33 -20.42 3.48
C LYS A 231 3.96 -20.21 4.14
N HIS A 232 3.96 -19.53 5.29
CA HIS A 232 2.76 -19.18 6.05
C HIS A 232 2.21 -17.78 5.72
N GLN A 233 2.84 -17.09 4.77
CA GLN A 233 2.50 -15.71 4.38
C GLN A 233 2.53 -14.72 5.57
N VAL A 234 3.38 -14.99 6.57
CA VAL A 234 3.54 -14.14 7.74
C VAL A 234 4.57 -13.05 7.46
N LYS A 235 4.21 -11.80 7.70
CA LYS A 235 5.15 -10.68 7.67
C LYS A 235 5.82 -10.55 9.02
N VAL A 236 7.14 -10.75 9.05
CA VAL A 236 7.93 -10.58 10.28
C VAL A 236 8.52 -9.18 10.31
N ILE A 237 8.29 -8.47 11.40
CA ILE A 237 8.81 -7.12 11.63
C ILE A 237 9.59 -7.15 12.94
N CYS A 238 10.83 -6.70 12.86
CA CYS A 238 11.68 -6.50 14.03
C CYS A 238 11.88 -4.99 14.23
N ALA A 239 11.73 -4.51 15.44
CA ALA A 239 12.02 -3.12 15.78
C ALA A 239 13.22 -3.06 16.72
N THR A 240 13.92 -1.91 16.69
CA THR A 240 15.04 -1.65 17.59
C THR A 240 15.26 -0.14 17.77
N ALA A 241 15.68 0.24 18.97
CA ALA A 241 16.15 1.59 19.25
C ALA A 241 17.65 1.79 18.91
N LEU A 242 18.35 0.71 18.59
CA LEU A 242 19.77 0.76 18.27
C LEU A 242 20.02 1.02 16.78
N SER A 243 21.12 1.69 16.48
CA SER A 243 21.61 1.77 15.09
C SER A 243 22.07 0.39 14.61
N LEU A 244 22.06 0.18 13.28
CA LEU A 244 22.54 -1.08 12.69
C LEU A 244 23.98 -1.42 13.12
N ASN A 245 24.86 -0.41 13.21
CA ASN A 245 26.24 -0.62 13.64
C ASN A 245 26.31 -1.10 15.10
N ALA A 246 25.49 -0.50 15.99
CA ALA A 246 25.43 -0.91 17.39
C ALA A 246 24.87 -2.33 17.56
N LEU A 247 23.89 -2.75 16.71
CA LEU A 247 23.41 -4.12 16.68
C LEU A 247 24.49 -5.12 16.26
N LEU A 248 25.30 -4.79 15.25
CA LEU A 248 26.40 -5.64 14.78
C LEU A 248 27.51 -5.76 15.84
N GLU A 249 27.80 -4.68 16.58
CA GLU A 249 28.77 -4.69 17.69
C GLU A 249 28.30 -5.56 18.87
N GLN A 250 26.99 -5.69 19.08
CA GLN A 250 26.41 -6.57 20.10
C GLN A 250 26.42 -8.06 19.72
N GLN A 251 26.99 -8.43 18.58
CA GLN A 251 27.04 -9.82 18.07
C GLN A 251 25.65 -10.45 17.92
N LEU A 252 24.71 -9.68 17.41
CA LEU A 252 23.49 -10.23 16.85
C LEU A 252 23.84 -11.00 15.57
N ASP A 253 23.46 -12.27 15.51
CA ASP A 253 23.71 -13.17 14.38
C ASP A 253 22.78 -12.85 13.18
#